data_a5ebbdb13ce53a9ff0339c098ae52532
#
_entry.id   a5ebbdb13ce53a9ff0339c098ae52532
#
_cell.length_a   1.000
_cell.length_b   1.000
_cell.length_c   1.000
_cell.angle_alpha   90.00
_cell.angle_beta   90.00
_cell.angle_gamma   90.00
#
_symmetry.space_group_name_H-M   'P 1'
#
loop_
_entity.id
_entity.type
_entity.pdbx_description
1 polymer ?
#
loop_
_entity_poly.entity_id
_entity_poly.type
_entity_poly.pdbx_seq_one_letter_code
_entity_poly.pdbx_strand_id
1 'polypeptide(L)'
;MFMTRTPGSGRSPAGLPNLAFRLCLATLISLVTLSGVDAQIGGGGQGGGGIGGGGGIGGGGQGGGGLGGGGIGGGGMGGGGGQPGGGLFNAAGVVIDAQGVLRTQVASDPTLNLQRLRASVDALPGDLRKPTPLRKVALSRLEAELAKRLADGRGVPDELQKLAGLTRVQYVFVYPAEGDTPGEIVLAGPAEPWFTDAAGRVRGAETGAPTVLLQDVAAAIRCFAPGQPRDRLVGCSIDPKQEGLAAMQAFLRQTGRVNPKAGVAEIVDGMRAALGTQVVSVQGVSPATHFAQVMVEADYRMKLIGIGLEPAPVKMQSWIELAGSGAVAANALQRWYFVPEYQCVRIAEDDLAIELVGQAVKLSGADEVVMPDGSRLSADRADKASRTFTQSFTKLYPQIAARSPVYAQLRTLVDLVVAAAYLQEHDAYGRAGWAATTLGDETAYPIETLPAPREVETAINAVWKGNRLLTPIGGGVTMHPRLALDPPNLLMDEKGEVSAARAAAKDLPAGVWYWD
;
A
#
# COMPACT_ATOMS: atom_id res chain seq x y z
N MET A 1 -63.59 -38.35 6.14
CA MET A 1 -62.86 -39.45 6.79
C MET A 1 -61.53 -38.90 7.21
N PHE A 2 -61.44 -38.58 8.48
CA PHE A 2 -60.36 -38.71 9.46
C PHE A 2 -58.94 -38.36 8.97
N MET A 3 -58.03 -37.63 9.64
CA MET A 3 -57.89 -37.05 11.01
C MET A 3 -56.65 -36.16 10.95
N THR A 4 -56.73 -34.97 11.42
CA THR A 4 -56.09 -34.29 12.59
C THR A 4 -54.66 -34.74 12.93
N ARG A 5 -53.72 -33.79 12.94
CA ARG A 5 -52.97 -33.35 14.16
C ARG A 5 -51.91 -32.29 13.84
N THR A 6 -52.06 -31.12 14.38
CA THR A 6 -51.05 -30.21 14.92
C THR A 6 -50.77 -30.63 16.40
N PRO A 7 -49.81 -30.04 17.14
CA PRO A 7 -48.76 -29.04 16.90
C PRO A 7 -47.40 -29.43 17.54
N GLY A 8 -46.36 -28.66 17.30
CA GLY A 8 -45.12 -28.79 18.06
C GLY A 8 -44.27 -27.52 17.99
N SER A 9 -44.40 -26.74 19.02
CA SER A 9 -43.60 -25.59 19.42
C SER A 9 -42.12 -25.92 19.54
N GLY A 10 -41.24 -24.99 19.21
CA GLY A 10 -39.92 -25.11 19.74
C GLY A 10 -38.83 -24.19 19.18
N ARG A 11 -38.70 -23.01 19.80
CA ARG A 11 -37.44 -22.31 20.09
C ARG A 11 -36.55 -21.81 18.96
N SER A 12 -36.54 -20.48 18.79
CA SER A 12 -35.40 -19.71 18.35
C SER A 12 -34.15 -20.06 19.13
N PRO A 13 -32.98 -20.18 18.54
CA PRO A 13 -31.72 -19.97 19.23
C PRO A 13 -31.26 -18.52 19.07
N ALA A 14 -30.95 -17.98 20.23
CA ALA A 14 -30.36 -16.68 20.48
C ALA A 14 -29.02 -16.47 19.77
N GLY A 15 -28.70 -15.20 19.58
CA GLY A 15 -27.55 -14.65 18.93
C GLY A 15 -26.20 -15.31 19.29
N LEU A 16 -25.39 -15.45 18.27
CA LEU A 16 -23.96 -15.69 18.39
C LEU A 16 -23.22 -14.35 18.22
N PRO A 17 -22.36 -13.98 19.18
CA PRO A 17 -21.59 -12.74 19.07
C PRO A 17 -20.34 -12.95 18.23
N ASN A 18 -20.01 -11.97 17.41
CA ASN A 18 -18.71 -11.57 16.87
C ASN A 18 -17.51 -12.54 17.12
N LEU A 19 -17.46 -13.64 16.40
CA LEU A 19 -16.32 -14.55 16.39
C LEU A 19 -15.43 -14.39 15.16
N ALA A 20 -15.91 -13.71 14.11
CA ALA A 20 -15.19 -13.54 12.86
C ALA A 20 -13.94 -12.63 12.95
N PHE A 21 -13.91 -11.70 13.89
CA PHE A 21 -12.77 -10.79 14.05
C PHE A 21 -11.57 -11.41 14.79
N ARG A 22 -11.76 -12.55 15.44
CA ARG A 22 -10.69 -13.26 16.18
C ARG A 22 -9.96 -14.32 15.35
N LEU A 23 -10.50 -14.76 14.23
CA LEU A 23 -9.91 -15.88 13.46
C LEU A 23 -8.87 -15.45 12.42
N CYS A 24 -8.93 -14.22 11.92
CA CYS A 24 -7.97 -13.75 10.90
C CYS A 24 -6.59 -13.34 11.43
N LEU A 25 -6.46 -13.15 12.76
CA LEU A 25 -5.16 -12.86 13.38
C LEU A 25 -4.45 -14.13 13.92
N ALA A 26 -5.16 -15.25 14.01
CA ALA A 26 -4.67 -16.48 14.65
C ALA A 26 -3.99 -17.47 13.69
N THR A 27 -4.10 -17.32 12.37
CA THR A 27 -3.58 -18.31 11.42
C THR A 27 -2.09 -18.13 11.06
N LEU A 28 -1.41 -17.15 11.63
CA LEU A 28 0.05 -16.98 11.45
C LEU A 28 0.87 -17.35 12.70
N ILE A 29 0.23 -17.90 13.75
CA ILE A 29 0.90 -18.29 15.00
C ILE A 29 0.46 -19.71 15.38
N SER A 30 0.87 -20.70 14.59
CA SER A 30 0.81 -22.09 15.04
C SER A 30 2.02 -22.82 14.52
N LEU A 31 3.09 -22.75 15.24
CA LEU A 31 4.03 -23.81 15.58
C LEU A 31 5.12 -23.25 16.50
N VAL A 32 5.01 -23.51 17.75
CA VAL A 32 6.01 -23.96 18.71
C VAL A 32 5.46 -23.74 20.12
N THR A 33 4.91 -24.79 20.69
CA THR A 33 4.76 -24.92 22.13
C THR A 33 5.98 -25.67 22.64
N LEU A 34 6.66 -25.15 23.65
CA LEU A 34 7.15 -25.95 24.79
C LEU A 34 7.75 -25.06 25.89
N SER A 35 7.21 -25.29 27.09
CA SER A 35 7.82 -25.25 28.42
C SER A 35 8.12 -23.89 29.06
N GLY A 36 7.40 -23.64 30.11
CA GLY A 36 7.53 -22.56 31.05
C GLY A 36 8.76 -22.68 31.98
N VAL A 37 9.13 -21.54 32.55
CA VAL A 37 9.70 -21.41 33.89
C VAL A 37 9.34 -20.01 34.43
N ASP A 38 8.70 -20.00 35.61
CA ASP A 38 8.47 -18.82 36.44
C ASP A 38 9.78 -18.24 36.96
N ALA A 39 9.91 -16.92 36.96
CA ALA A 39 10.79 -16.24 37.90
C ALA A 39 10.26 -14.84 38.25
N GLN A 40 9.75 -14.75 39.45
CA GLN A 40 9.40 -13.56 40.20
C GLN A 40 10.67 -12.87 40.70
N ILE A 41 10.83 -11.54 40.51
CA ILE A 41 11.64 -10.71 41.41
C ILE A 41 10.99 -9.35 41.59
N GLY A 42 10.62 -9.08 42.83
CA GLY A 42 10.13 -7.81 43.32
C GLY A 42 11.25 -6.91 43.88
N GLY A 43 10.85 -5.71 44.32
CA GLY A 43 11.63 -4.76 45.13
C GLY A 43 11.70 -3.39 44.48
N GLY A 44 11.03 -2.36 44.89
CA GLY A 44 10.94 -1.68 46.14
C GLY A 44 12.01 -0.60 46.30
N GLY A 45 11.63 0.69 46.43
CA GLY A 45 12.55 1.74 46.86
C GLY A 45 12.16 3.18 46.51
N GLN A 46 11.57 3.84 47.50
CA GLN A 46 11.22 5.25 47.59
C GLN A 46 12.43 6.19 47.77
N GLY A 47 12.17 7.50 47.50
CA GLY A 47 12.91 8.66 48.01
C GLY A 47 13.37 9.56 46.86
N GLY A 48 13.01 10.84 46.69
CA GLY A 48 12.72 11.88 47.63
C GLY A 48 13.61 13.08 47.34
N GLY A 49 13.05 14.31 47.13
CA GLY A 49 13.72 15.59 47.27
C GLY A 49 14.48 16.06 46.02
N GLY A 50 14.36 17.22 45.41
CA GLY A 50 13.87 18.51 45.81
C GLY A 50 14.79 19.60 45.31
N ILE A 51 14.19 20.69 44.77
CA ILE A 51 14.67 22.08 44.74
C ILE A 51 15.76 22.47 43.70
N GLY A 52 15.41 23.42 42.78
CA GLY A 52 15.84 24.78 42.77
C GLY A 52 16.63 25.27 41.59
N GLY A 53 16.06 26.25 40.88
CA GLY A 53 16.65 27.55 40.57
C GLY A 53 17.60 27.60 39.37
N GLY A 54 17.24 28.31 38.33
CA GLY A 54 17.38 29.72 38.19
C GLY A 54 18.36 30.14 37.13
N GLY A 55 17.97 31.01 36.21
CA GLY A 55 18.79 32.00 35.51
C GLY A 55 19.63 31.47 34.33
N GLY A 56 19.63 32.00 33.15
CA GLY A 56 19.35 33.29 32.61
C GLY A 56 20.40 33.73 31.61
N ILE A 57 19.99 34.35 30.51
CA ILE A 57 20.72 35.30 29.64
C ILE A 57 21.86 34.68 28.78
N GLY A 58 21.88 34.78 27.42
CA GLY A 58 21.91 35.87 26.54
C GLY A 58 23.01 35.76 25.51
N GLY A 59 22.80 36.26 24.30
CA GLY A 59 23.80 36.72 23.34
C GLY A 59 24.24 35.69 22.32
N GLY A 60 23.97 35.79 21.04
CA GLY A 60 24.29 36.87 20.13
C GLY A 60 25.60 36.55 19.39
N GLY A 61 25.59 36.33 18.08
CA GLY A 61 26.79 36.28 17.29
C GLY A 61 26.56 35.90 15.83
N GLN A 62 26.49 36.90 14.98
CA GLN A 62 26.57 36.85 13.52
C GLN A 62 27.95 36.46 13.01
N GLY A 63 28.00 36.00 11.76
CA GLY A 63 29.15 36.00 10.85
C GLY A 63 29.21 34.69 10.09
N GLY A 64 29.10 34.55 8.78
CA GLY A 64 29.59 35.39 7.72
C GLY A 64 30.45 34.58 6.79
N GLY A 65 30.01 34.33 5.55
CA GLY A 65 30.84 34.38 4.38
C GLY A 65 31.68 33.16 3.99
N GLY A 66 31.52 32.68 2.76
CA GLY A 66 32.54 31.92 2.11
C GLY A 66 32.13 31.29 0.79
N LEU A 67 32.23 32.01 -0.29
CA LEU A 67 32.15 31.60 -1.69
C LEU A 67 33.35 30.75 -2.10
N GLY A 68 33.16 29.83 -3.06
CA GLY A 68 34.17 29.21 -3.89
C GLY A 68 33.65 27.91 -4.46
N GLY A 69 33.39 27.69 -5.71
CA GLY A 69 34.00 28.14 -6.91
C GLY A 69 34.60 26.98 -7.66
N GLY A 70 34.02 26.56 -8.80
CA GLY A 70 34.78 26.10 -9.93
C GLY A 70 34.78 24.61 -10.23
N GLY A 71 34.34 24.23 -11.44
CA GLY A 71 34.76 22.99 -12.04
C GLY A 71 33.92 22.59 -13.26
N ILE A 72 34.14 23.23 -14.39
CA ILE A 72 33.63 22.90 -15.72
C ILE A 72 34.43 21.73 -16.33
N GLY A 73 33.76 20.79 -16.99
CA GLY A 73 34.32 19.85 -17.95
C GLY A 73 33.21 18.96 -18.49
N GLY A 74 32.74 19.03 -19.65
CA GLY A 74 33.20 19.25 -20.98
C GLY A 74 33.30 17.93 -21.75
N GLY A 75 32.33 17.62 -22.65
CA GLY A 75 32.58 16.97 -23.89
C GLY A 75 32.32 15.46 -23.98
N GLY A 76 31.50 15.06 -24.93
CA GLY A 76 31.54 13.75 -25.56
C GLY A 76 30.22 13.27 -26.16
N MET A 77 29.89 13.75 -27.37
CA MET A 77 28.94 13.04 -28.25
C MET A 77 29.58 11.74 -28.73
N GLY A 78 28.86 10.64 -28.67
CA GLY A 78 29.21 9.36 -29.24
C GLY A 78 27.98 8.48 -29.40
N GLY A 79 27.41 8.47 -30.62
CA GLY A 79 26.36 7.55 -31.00
C GLY A 79 26.88 6.11 -31.06
N GLY A 80 26.07 5.16 -30.61
CA GLY A 80 26.34 3.74 -30.71
C GLY A 80 25.20 2.96 -30.10
N GLY A 81 24.42 2.28 -30.98
CA GLY A 81 23.37 1.35 -30.55
C GLY A 81 23.96 0.27 -29.68
N GLY A 82 23.50 0.22 -28.46
CA GLY A 82 23.81 -0.80 -27.47
C GLY A 82 22.56 -1.11 -26.67
N GLN A 83 22.27 -2.36 -26.48
CA GLN A 83 21.24 -2.94 -25.64
C GLN A 83 21.04 -2.15 -24.35
N PRO A 84 19.81 -2.07 -23.80
CA PRO A 84 19.58 -1.38 -22.54
C PRO A 84 20.25 -2.17 -21.42
N GLY A 85 21.48 -1.81 -21.10
CA GLY A 85 22.15 -2.20 -19.88
C GLY A 85 21.36 -1.72 -18.69
N GLY A 86 21.22 -2.58 -17.68
CA GLY A 86 20.40 -2.40 -16.51
C GLY A 86 20.60 -1.07 -15.78
N GLY A 87 19.87 -0.05 -16.19
CA GLY A 87 19.68 1.14 -15.39
C GLY A 87 18.76 0.79 -14.23
N LEU A 88 19.15 1.22 -13.04
CA LEU A 88 18.35 1.16 -11.82
C LEU A 88 16.98 1.79 -12.11
N PHE A 89 15.96 0.96 -12.32
CA PHE A 89 14.61 1.43 -12.63
C PHE A 89 13.94 1.89 -11.33
N ASN A 90 13.83 3.19 -11.15
CA ASN A 90 13.11 3.82 -10.04
C ASN A 90 11.63 3.99 -10.39
N ALA A 91 10.88 2.91 -10.45
CA ALA A 91 9.47 3.01 -10.84
C ALA A 91 8.57 3.57 -9.74
N ALA A 92 9.04 3.67 -8.50
CA ALA A 92 8.20 4.00 -7.36
C ALA A 92 8.83 4.92 -6.29
N GLY A 93 9.91 5.66 -6.60
CA GLY A 93 10.58 6.49 -5.59
C GLY A 93 11.40 5.71 -4.57
N VAL A 94 11.68 4.45 -4.87
CA VAL A 94 12.60 3.58 -4.15
C VAL A 94 13.65 3.03 -5.11
N VAL A 95 14.80 2.71 -4.55
CA VAL A 95 15.88 2.00 -5.25
C VAL A 95 16.11 0.69 -4.54
N ILE A 96 16.23 -0.39 -5.30
CA ILE A 96 16.60 -1.70 -4.78
C ILE A 96 17.97 -2.03 -5.34
N ASP A 97 18.94 -2.24 -4.45
CA ASP A 97 20.30 -2.59 -4.85
C ASP A 97 20.42 -4.06 -5.29
N ALA A 98 21.61 -4.45 -5.75
CA ALA A 98 21.88 -5.81 -6.23
C ALA A 98 21.69 -6.89 -5.15
N GLN A 99 21.73 -6.53 -3.88
CA GLN A 99 21.49 -7.41 -2.73
C GLN A 99 20.02 -7.53 -2.39
N GLY A 100 19.14 -6.71 -3.02
CA GLY A 100 17.72 -6.64 -2.74
C GLY A 100 17.37 -5.72 -1.58
N VAL A 101 18.28 -4.82 -1.17
CA VAL A 101 18.01 -3.84 -0.10
C VAL A 101 17.32 -2.62 -0.68
N LEU A 102 16.15 -2.31 -0.13
CA LEU A 102 15.34 -1.15 -0.52
C LEU A 102 15.78 0.11 0.23
N ARG A 103 15.92 1.20 -0.53
CA ARG A 103 16.20 2.55 -0.04
C ARG A 103 15.21 3.53 -0.66
N THR A 104 14.80 4.55 0.07
CA THR A 104 13.98 5.63 -0.49
C THR A 104 14.83 6.58 -1.32
N GLN A 105 14.31 6.99 -2.47
CA GLN A 105 14.91 8.04 -3.29
C GLN A 105 13.93 9.20 -3.43
N VAL A 106 14.39 10.39 -3.13
CA VAL A 106 13.62 11.63 -3.37
C VAL A 106 14.17 12.27 -4.64
N ALA A 107 13.42 12.16 -5.74
CA ALA A 107 13.69 12.91 -6.95
C ALA A 107 12.67 14.06 -7.03
N SER A 108 13.15 15.30 -6.92
CA SER A 108 12.31 16.50 -7.04
C SER A 108 13.00 17.48 -7.96
N ASP A 109 12.49 17.61 -9.17
CA ASP A 109 12.86 18.68 -10.10
C ASP A 109 11.58 19.26 -10.72
N PRO A 110 11.02 20.35 -10.14
CA PRO A 110 9.80 20.96 -10.62
C PRO A 110 9.90 21.47 -12.07
N THR A 111 11.07 21.98 -12.47
CA THR A 111 11.28 22.52 -13.81
C THR A 111 11.31 21.39 -14.85
N LEU A 112 12.04 20.32 -14.57
CA LEU A 112 12.10 19.15 -15.43
C LEU A 112 10.73 18.45 -15.52
N ASN A 113 9.98 18.39 -14.43
CA ASN A 113 8.64 17.82 -14.43
C ASN A 113 7.69 18.63 -15.33
N LEU A 114 7.75 19.97 -15.31
CA LEU A 114 6.92 20.79 -16.20
C LEU A 114 7.28 20.61 -17.69
N GLN A 115 8.56 20.50 -18.01
CA GLN A 115 9.01 20.22 -19.38
C GLN A 115 8.55 18.84 -19.85
N ARG A 116 8.71 17.81 -19.02
CA ARG A 116 8.25 16.44 -19.30
C ARG A 116 6.74 16.40 -19.50
N LEU A 117 5.98 17.06 -18.63
CA LEU A 117 4.53 17.14 -18.74
C LEU A 117 4.11 17.70 -20.10
N ARG A 118 4.64 18.85 -20.50
CA ARG A 118 4.31 19.46 -21.79
C ARG A 118 4.64 18.55 -22.96
N ALA A 119 5.87 18.03 -23.01
CA ALA A 119 6.31 17.15 -24.09
C ALA A 119 5.48 15.86 -24.17
N SER A 120 5.12 15.27 -23.01
CA SER A 120 4.30 14.06 -22.96
C SER A 120 2.89 14.32 -23.47
N VAL A 121 2.24 15.39 -23.00
CA VAL A 121 0.88 15.75 -23.42
C VAL A 121 0.82 16.06 -24.92
N ASP A 122 1.81 16.78 -25.45
CA ASP A 122 1.89 17.12 -26.88
C ASP A 122 2.09 15.88 -27.76
N ALA A 123 2.70 14.82 -27.24
CA ALA A 123 2.94 13.56 -27.95
C ALA A 123 1.72 12.64 -27.99
N LEU A 124 0.70 12.85 -27.12
CA LEU A 124 -0.48 11.99 -27.06
C LEU A 124 -1.38 12.14 -28.29
N PRO A 125 -2.13 11.10 -28.70
CA PRO A 125 -3.24 11.21 -29.64
C PRO A 125 -4.26 12.28 -29.18
N GLY A 126 -4.96 12.90 -30.15
CA GLY A 126 -5.80 14.06 -29.89
C GLY A 126 -6.95 13.82 -28.90
N ASP A 127 -7.53 12.64 -28.90
CA ASP A 127 -8.58 12.19 -27.98
C ASP A 127 -8.07 11.96 -26.55
N LEU A 128 -6.79 11.57 -26.39
CA LEU A 128 -6.16 11.36 -25.09
C LEU A 128 -5.57 12.65 -24.47
N ARG A 129 -5.60 13.77 -25.19
CA ARG A 129 -5.14 15.08 -24.67
C ARG A 129 -6.17 15.78 -23.79
N LYS A 130 -7.39 15.27 -23.71
CA LYS A 130 -8.49 15.88 -22.97
C LYS A 130 -8.85 15.02 -21.77
N PRO A 131 -9.06 15.63 -20.60
CA PRO A 131 -9.61 14.91 -19.46
C PRO A 131 -11.07 14.52 -19.73
N THR A 132 -11.48 13.42 -19.13
CA THR A 132 -12.85 12.95 -19.14
C THR A 132 -13.25 12.44 -17.76
N PRO A 133 -14.50 12.69 -17.31
CA PRO A 133 -14.95 12.17 -16.03
C PRO A 133 -15.19 10.65 -16.06
N LEU A 134 -15.37 10.06 -17.25
CA LEU A 134 -15.72 8.64 -17.35
C LEU A 134 -15.15 8.01 -18.63
N ARG A 135 -13.87 7.70 -18.61
CA ARG A 135 -13.24 6.84 -19.62
C ARG A 135 -13.57 5.39 -19.33
N LYS A 136 -13.91 4.67 -20.37
CA LYS A 136 -14.26 3.25 -20.35
C LYS A 136 -13.17 2.46 -21.07
N VAL A 137 -12.75 1.34 -20.49
CA VAL A 137 -11.71 0.44 -21.00
C VAL A 137 -12.26 -0.97 -21.03
N ALA A 138 -12.43 -1.53 -22.23
CA ALA A 138 -12.92 -2.88 -22.48
C ALA A 138 -11.74 -3.88 -22.36
N LEU A 139 -11.77 -4.74 -21.36
CA LEU A 139 -10.64 -5.60 -21.01
C LEU A 139 -10.36 -6.68 -22.06
N SER A 140 -11.41 -7.32 -22.62
CA SER A 140 -11.20 -8.37 -23.62
C SER A 140 -10.64 -7.81 -24.92
N ARG A 141 -11.09 -6.63 -25.33
CA ARG A 141 -10.60 -5.94 -26.52
C ARG A 141 -9.19 -5.37 -26.34
N LEU A 142 -8.91 -4.82 -25.15
CA LEU A 142 -7.56 -4.37 -24.79
C LEU A 142 -6.58 -5.55 -24.84
N GLU A 143 -6.96 -6.69 -24.27
CA GLU A 143 -6.16 -7.91 -24.30
C GLU A 143 -5.93 -8.41 -25.72
N ALA A 144 -6.94 -8.39 -26.58
CA ALA A 144 -6.81 -8.77 -27.98
C ALA A 144 -5.83 -7.86 -28.75
N GLU A 145 -5.87 -6.54 -28.54
CA GLU A 145 -4.90 -5.61 -29.14
C GLU A 145 -3.49 -5.85 -28.57
N LEU A 146 -3.37 -6.08 -27.27
CA LEU A 146 -2.10 -6.44 -26.62
C LEU A 146 -1.51 -7.73 -27.23
N ALA A 147 -2.29 -8.80 -27.30
CA ALA A 147 -1.87 -10.10 -27.84
C ALA A 147 -1.43 -9.99 -29.30
N LYS A 148 -2.18 -9.24 -30.12
CA LYS A 148 -1.82 -8.97 -31.50
C LYS A 148 -0.46 -8.26 -31.63
N ARG A 149 -0.21 -7.23 -30.82
CA ARG A 149 1.06 -6.49 -30.86
C ARG A 149 2.23 -7.34 -30.41
N LEU A 150 2.04 -8.16 -29.38
CA LEU A 150 3.07 -9.09 -28.90
C LEU A 150 3.39 -10.15 -29.96
N ALA A 151 2.37 -10.72 -30.63
CA ALA A 151 2.56 -11.67 -31.72
C ALA A 151 3.28 -11.08 -32.94
N ASP A 152 3.02 -9.79 -33.23
CA ASP A 152 3.69 -9.06 -34.32
C ASP A 152 5.12 -8.57 -33.92
N GLY A 153 5.59 -8.88 -32.70
CA GLY A 153 6.88 -8.38 -32.19
C GLY A 153 6.93 -6.87 -31.98
N ARG A 154 5.78 -6.20 -31.94
CA ARG A 154 5.66 -4.76 -31.69
C ARG A 154 5.61 -4.49 -30.20
N GLY A 155 6.27 -3.42 -29.76
CA GLY A 155 6.21 -2.99 -28.36
C GLY A 155 4.79 -2.60 -27.92
N VAL A 156 4.54 -2.70 -26.62
CA VAL A 156 3.28 -2.25 -26.02
C VAL A 156 3.28 -0.72 -25.96
N PRO A 157 2.35 -0.03 -26.64
CA PRO A 157 2.36 1.42 -26.70
C PRO A 157 1.89 2.03 -25.37
N ASP A 158 2.21 3.30 -25.19
CA ASP A 158 1.98 4.03 -23.96
C ASP A 158 0.50 4.08 -23.55
N GLU A 159 -0.40 4.25 -24.51
CA GLU A 159 -1.84 4.27 -24.27
C GLU A 159 -2.36 2.95 -23.67
N LEU A 160 -1.84 1.80 -24.14
CA LEU A 160 -2.17 0.49 -23.54
C LEU A 160 -1.57 0.36 -22.14
N GLN A 161 -0.29 0.69 -21.97
CA GLN A 161 0.39 0.57 -20.68
C GLN A 161 -0.25 1.44 -19.60
N LYS A 162 -0.83 2.57 -19.95
CA LYS A 162 -1.44 3.57 -19.06
C LYS A 162 -2.98 3.58 -19.14
N LEU A 163 -3.61 2.53 -19.67
CA LEU A 163 -5.07 2.38 -19.79
C LEU A 163 -5.75 3.67 -20.29
N ALA A 164 -5.27 4.23 -21.40
CA ALA A 164 -5.78 5.45 -22.00
C ALA A 164 -5.89 6.64 -21.02
N GLY A 165 -5.01 6.70 -20.01
CA GLY A 165 -4.95 7.78 -19.02
C GLY A 165 -5.92 7.63 -17.85
N LEU A 166 -6.53 6.45 -17.65
CA LEU A 166 -7.41 6.19 -16.51
C LEU A 166 -6.65 6.44 -15.20
N THR A 167 -7.19 7.31 -14.33
CA THR A 167 -6.55 7.68 -13.06
C THR A 167 -7.14 6.96 -11.86
N ARG A 168 -8.31 6.34 -12.02
CA ARG A 168 -8.97 5.50 -11.02
C ARG A 168 -9.91 4.52 -11.71
N VAL A 169 -9.97 3.29 -11.21
CA VAL A 169 -11.10 2.40 -11.48
C VAL A 169 -12.22 2.79 -10.52
N GLN A 170 -13.22 3.50 -11.01
CA GLN A 170 -14.40 3.87 -10.23
C GLN A 170 -15.53 2.87 -10.41
N TYR A 171 -15.71 2.37 -11.61
CA TYR A 171 -16.73 1.38 -11.93
C TYR A 171 -16.12 0.14 -12.58
N VAL A 172 -16.78 -0.99 -12.34
CA VAL A 172 -16.60 -2.23 -13.11
C VAL A 172 -17.95 -2.63 -13.63
N PHE A 173 -18.08 -2.76 -14.96
CA PHE A 173 -19.31 -3.18 -15.63
C PHE A 173 -19.09 -4.54 -16.28
N VAL A 174 -20.03 -5.45 -16.13
CA VAL A 174 -20.04 -6.77 -16.76
C VAL A 174 -21.22 -6.80 -17.75
N TYR A 175 -20.91 -7.09 -18.99
CA TYR A 175 -21.87 -7.35 -20.07
C TYR A 175 -21.76 -8.83 -20.40
N PRO A 176 -22.74 -9.65 -20.00
CA PRO A 176 -22.74 -11.07 -20.32
C PRO A 176 -22.73 -11.33 -21.82
N ALA A 177 -22.15 -12.47 -22.23
CA ALA A 177 -22.27 -12.95 -23.59
C ALA A 177 -23.75 -13.33 -23.91
N GLU A 178 -24.26 -12.92 -25.05
CA GLU A 178 -25.64 -13.19 -25.49
C GLU A 178 -25.62 -13.82 -26.89
N GLY A 179 -25.95 -15.11 -26.99
CA GLY A 179 -25.90 -15.85 -28.25
C GLY A 179 -24.50 -15.82 -28.87
N ASP A 180 -24.39 -15.28 -30.09
CA ASP A 180 -23.10 -15.13 -30.80
C ASP A 180 -22.39 -13.81 -30.47
N THR A 181 -22.98 -12.95 -29.64
CA THR A 181 -22.36 -11.68 -29.21
C THR A 181 -21.46 -11.95 -28.02
N PRO A 182 -20.12 -11.71 -28.15
CA PRO A 182 -19.21 -11.86 -27.04
C PRO A 182 -19.54 -10.85 -25.94
N GLY A 183 -19.41 -11.30 -24.69
CA GLY A 183 -19.55 -10.42 -23.55
C GLY A 183 -18.32 -9.51 -23.38
N GLU A 184 -18.37 -8.62 -22.41
CA GLU A 184 -17.28 -7.69 -22.12
C GLU A 184 -17.21 -7.33 -20.64
N ILE A 185 -16.01 -7.07 -20.14
CA ILE A 185 -15.75 -6.47 -18.84
C ILE A 185 -15.13 -5.09 -19.07
N VAL A 186 -15.76 -4.07 -18.49
CA VAL A 186 -15.35 -2.68 -18.68
C VAL A 186 -14.91 -2.09 -17.34
N LEU A 187 -13.68 -1.59 -17.28
CA LEU A 187 -13.24 -0.70 -16.21
C LEU A 187 -13.54 0.73 -16.61
N ALA A 188 -14.14 1.52 -15.71
CA ALA A 188 -14.48 2.90 -16.03
C ALA A 188 -14.14 3.85 -14.88
N GLY A 189 -13.81 5.10 -15.22
CA GLY A 189 -13.51 6.14 -14.25
C GLY A 189 -12.91 7.39 -14.89
N PRO A 190 -12.48 8.36 -14.05
CA PRO A 190 -11.86 9.58 -14.55
C PRO A 190 -10.54 9.28 -15.23
N ALA A 191 -10.27 9.99 -16.32
CA ALA A 191 -9.03 9.90 -17.06
C ALA A 191 -8.55 11.29 -17.51
N GLU A 192 -7.24 11.42 -17.64
CA GLU A 192 -6.60 12.65 -18.07
C GLU A 192 -5.30 12.37 -18.84
N PRO A 193 -4.78 13.34 -19.60
CA PRO A 193 -3.45 13.23 -20.19
C PRO A 193 -2.41 12.89 -19.11
N TRP A 194 -1.35 12.19 -19.47
CA TRP A 194 -0.36 11.74 -18.50
C TRP A 194 1.07 12.13 -18.87
N PHE A 195 1.93 12.11 -17.89
CA PHE A 195 3.36 12.27 -18.02
C PHE A 195 4.10 11.39 -17.01
N THR A 196 5.38 11.14 -17.24
CA THR A 196 6.26 10.47 -16.28
C THR A 196 7.08 11.51 -15.55
N ASP A 197 6.96 11.56 -14.22
CA ASP A 197 7.71 12.51 -13.38
C ASP A 197 9.19 12.12 -13.23
N ALA A 198 9.98 12.93 -12.51
CA ALA A 198 11.41 12.68 -12.30
C ALA A 198 11.71 11.41 -11.48
N ALA A 199 10.74 10.92 -10.70
CA ALA A 199 10.85 9.67 -9.95
C ALA A 199 10.40 8.45 -10.77
N GLY A 200 10.02 8.63 -12.05
CA GLY A 200 9.54 7.56 -12.91
C GLY A 200 8.07 7.20 -12.73
N ARG A 201 7.29 7.98 -11.94
CA ARG A 201 5.87 7.72 -11.73
C ARG A 201 5.04 8.31 -12.85
N VAL A 202 4.07 7.54 -13.33
CA VAL A 202 3.09 8.03 -14.31
C VAL A 202 1.96 8.75 -13.57
N ARG A 203 1.74 10.01 -13.94
CA ARG A 203 0.78 10.89 -13.28
C ARG A 203 -0.06 11.63 -14.30
N GLY A 204 -1.29 11.90 -13.93
CA GLY A 204 -2.17 12.76 -14.68
C GLY A 204 -1.65 14.20 -14.74
N ALA A 205 -1.85 14.85 -15.87
CA ALA A 205 -1.30 16.17 -16.17
C ALA A 205 -2.05 17.31 -15.44
N GLU A 206 -3.33 17.10 -15.09
CA GLU A 206 -4.16 18.13 -14.49
C GLU A 206 -4.20 18.00 -12.96
N THR A 207 -4.53 16.81 -12.46
CA THR A 207 -4.70 16.59 -11.02
C THR A 207 -3.44 16.07 -10.33
N GLY A 208 -2.50 15.52 -11.11
CA GLY A 208 -1.34 14.81 -10.58
C GLY A 208 -1.69 13.45 -9.96
N ALA A 209 -2.91 12.96 -10.14
CA ALA A 209 -3.31 11.63 -9.70
C ALA A 209 -2.48 10.55 -10.41
N PRO A 210 -2.22 9.39 -9.80
CA PRO A 210 -1.52 8.31 -10.48
C PRO A 210 -2.38 7.77 -11.62
N THR A 211 -1.74 7.42 -12.73
CA THR A 211 -2.39 6.70 -13.81
C THR A 211 -2.44 5.21 -13.49
N VAL A 212 -3.55 4.54 -13.75
CA VAL A 212 -3.68 3.09 -13.63
C VAL A 212 -2.77 2.42 -14.66
N LEU A 213 -1.94 1.49 -14.22
CA LEU A 213 -1.00 0.80 -15.09
C LEU A 213 -1.52 -0.60 -15.48
N LEU A 214 -1.37 -0.96 -16.74
CA LEU A 214 -1.76 -2.29 -17.24
C LEU A 214 -1.08 -3.43 -16.48
N GLN A 215 0.19 -3.27 -16.11
CA GLN A 215 0.91 -4.26 -15.32
C GLN A 215 0.29 -4.49 -13.92
N ASP A 216 -0.29 -3.46 -13.30
CA ASP A 216 -0.95 -3.59 -12.00
C ASP A 216 -2.33 -4.25 -12.15
N VAL A 217 -3.04 -3.97 -13.25
CA VAL A 217 -4.27 -4.69 -13.62
C VAL A 217 -3.97 -6.18 -13.85
N ALA A 218 -2.92 -6.50 -14.61
CA ALA A 218 -2.50 -7.89 -14.83
C ALA A 218 -2.14 -8.60 -13.52
N ALA A 219 -1.42 -7.93 -12.60
CA ALA A 219 -1.09 -8.47 -11.29
C ALA A 219 -2.34 -8.80 -10.46
N ALA A 220 -3.33 -7.91 -10.45
CA ALA A 220 -4.59 -8.12 -9.75
C ALA A 220 -5.43 -9.26 -10.39
N ILE A 221 -5.53 -9.30 -11.72
CA ILE A 221 -6.21 -10.38 -12.46
C ILE A 221 -5.57 -11.74 -12.14
N ARG A 222 -4.25 -11.85 -12.15
CA ARG A 222 -3.55 -13.11 -11.84
C ARG A 222 -3.78 -13.58 -10.42
N CYS A 223 -3.90 -12.63 -9.48
CA CYS A 223 -4.20 -12.96 -8.10
C CYS A 223 -5.60 -13.57 -7.95
N PHE A 224 -6.59 -13.07 -8.71
CA PHE A 224 -7.99 -13.46 -8.65
C PHE A 224 -8.50 -14.05 -9.98
N ALA A 225 -7.64 -14.77 -10.70
CA ALA A 225 -8.03 -15.48 -11.92
C ALA A 225 -9.03 -16.63 -11.60
N PRO A 226 -9.81 -17.08 -12.58
CA PRO A 226 -10.62 -18.29 -12.44
C PRO A 226 -9.79 -19.47 -11.91
N GLY A 227 -10.33 -20.22 -10.93
CA GLY A 227 -9.65 -21.36 -10.31
C GLY A 227 -8.63 -21.01 -9.21
N GLN A 228 -8.31 -19.74 -8.99
CA GLN A 228 -7.51 -19.33 -7.82
C GLN A 228 -8.36 -19.35 -6.53
N PRO A 229 -7.74 -19.56 -5.35
CA PRO A 229 -8.44 -19.45 -4.06
C PRO A 229 -9.08 -18.07 -3.89
N ARG A 230 -10.35 -18.05 -3.45
CA ARG A 230 -11.13 -16.80 -3.29
C ARG A 230 -10.73 -15.98 -2.06
N ASP A 231 -10.18 -16.64 -1.04
CA ASP A 231 -9.77 -16.05 0.24
C ASP A 231 -8.32 -15.54 0.23
N ARG A 232 -7.77 -15.26 -0.95
CA ARG A 232 -6.40 -14.78 -1.09
C ARG A 232 -6.20 -13.45 -0.38
N LEU A 233 -5.07 -13.38 0.32
CA LEU A 233 -4.53 -12.17 0.88
C LEU A 233 -3.50 -11.56 -0.10
N VAL A 234 -3.60 -10.26 -0.32
CA VAL A 234 -2.57 -9.47 -1.02
C VAL A 234 -1.95 -8.50 -0.03
N GLY A 235 -0.63 -8.50 0.07
CA GLY A 235 0.00 -7.61 1.03
C GLY A 235 1.52 -7.69 1.06
N CYS A 236 2.10 -6.88 1.95
CA CYS A 236 3.51 -6.94 2.28
C CYS A 236 3.70 -6.68 3.78
N SER A 237 4.85 -7.11 4.30
CA SER A 237 5.32 -6.71 5.63
C SER A 237 6.81 -6.44 5.61
N ILE A 238 7.24 -5.56 6.50
CA ILE A 238 8.65 -5.31 6.81
C ILE A 238 8.82 -5.64 8.29
N ASP A 239 9.53 -6.71 8.57
CA ASP A 239 9.67 -7.25 9.91
C ASP A 239 11.13 -7.40 10.32
N PRO A 240 11.48 -7.04 11.56
CA PRO A 240 12.80 -7.31 12.11
C PRO A 240 13.01 -8.82 12.24
N LYS A 241 14.24 -9.26 12.03
CA LYS A 241 14.66 -10.64 12.27
C LYS A 241 14.64 -10.94 13.77
N GLN A 242 14.31 -12.18 14.15
CA GLN A 242 14.26 -12.56 15.56
C GLN A 242 15.61 -12.38 16.26
N GLU A 243 16.70 -12.79 15.59
CA GLU A 243 18.06 -12.59 16.09
C GLU A 243 18.41 -11.10 16.26
N GLY A 244 17.95 -10.23 15.36
CA GLY A 244 18.13 -8.78 15.49
C GLY A 244 17.38 -8.21 16.68
N LEU A 245 16.13 -8.65 16.91
CA LEU A 245 15.37 -8.25 18.10
C LEU A 245 16.04 -8.71 19.39
N ALA A 246 16.54 -9.95 19.44
CA ALA A 246 17.28 -10.47 20.60
C ALA A 246 18.57 -9.68 20.85
N ALA A 247 19.34 -9.38 19.78
CA ALA A 247 20.56 -8.58 19.86
C ALA A 247 20.27 -7.15 20.34
N MET A 248 19.20 -6.52 19.83
CA MET A 248 18.75 -5.20 20.29
C MET A 248 18.37 -5.22 21.78
N GLN A 249 17.63 -6.24 22.24
CA GLN A 249 17.31 -6.40 23.65
C GLN A 249 18.57 -6.59 24.53
N ALA A 250 19.54 -7.35 24.04
CA ALA A 250 20.84 -7.53 24.72
C ALA A 250 21.62 -6.21 24.80
N PHE A 251 21.70 -5.47 23.70
CA PHE A 251 22.31 -4.13 23.65
C PHE A 251 21.69 -3.18 24.66
N LEU A 252 20.35 -3.09 24.70
CA LEU A 252 19.62 -2.22 25.63
C LEU A 252 19.88 -2.60 27.10
N ARG A 253 19.99 -3.90 27.42
CA ARG A 253 20.35 -4.38 28.77
C ARG A 253 21.78 -4.01 29.14
N GLN A 254 22.74 -4.13 28.22
CA GLN A 254 24.15 -3.77 28.45
C GLN A 254 24.35 -2.26 28.61
N THR A 255 23.62 -1.47 27.83
CA THR A 255 23.67 -0.01 27.91
C THR A 255 23.13 0.52 29.25
N GLY A 256 22.25 -0.27 29.93
CA GLY A 256 21.75 0.03 31.25
C GLY A 256 20.96 1.33 31.34
N ARG A 257 21.17 2.09 32.43
CA ARG A 257 20.54 3.43 32.59
C ARG A 257 21.28 4.44 31.74
N VAL A 258 20.70 4.78 30.61
CA VAL A 258 21.24 5.80 29.72
C VAL A 258 21.05 7.18 30.36
N ASN A 259 22.14 7.95 30.41
CA ASN A 259 22.08 9.34 30.84
C ASN A 259 21.33 10.17 29.73
N PRO A 260 20.20 10.83 30.06
CA PRO A 260 19.49 11.67 29.09
C PRO A 260 20.33 12.79 28.46
N LYS A 261 21.46 13.13 29.10
CA LYS A 261 22.43 14.11 28.61
C LYS A 261 23.53 13.51 27.71
N ALA A 262 23.67 12.18 27.68
CA ALA A 262 24.53 11.51 26.73
C ALA A 262 23.88 11.50 25.34
N GLY A 263 24.69 11.52 24.28
CA GLY A 263 24.20 11.62 22.92
C GLY A 263 23.25 10.47 22.55
N VAL A 264 22.04 10.81 22.14
CA VAL A 264 21.04 9.84 21.66
C VAL A 264 21.55 9.09 20.41
N ALA A 265 22.40 9.75 19.62
CA ALA A 265 22.90 9.24 18.37
C ALA A 265 23.64 7.90 18.54
N GLU A 266 24.54 7.79 19.52
CA GLU A 266 25.30 6.54 19.77
C GLU A 266 24.39 5.36 20.12
N ILE A 267 23.30 5.63 20.86
CA ILE A 267 22.33 4.60 21.23
C ILE A 267 21.52 4.17 20.01
N VAL A 268 21.06 5.13 19.19
CA VAL A 268 20.34 4.86 17.95
C VAL A 268 21.20 4.06 16.99
N ASP A 269 22.47 4.42 16.83
CA ASP A 269 23.40 3.70 15.96
C ASP A 269 23.71 2.29 16.48
N GLY A 270 23.91 2.13 17.80
CA GLY A 270 24.07 0.82 18.42
C GLY A 270 22.83 -0.05 18.28
N MET A 271 21.64 0.49 18.45
CA MET A 271 20.38 -0.23 18.24
C MET A 271 20.19 -0.60 16.77
N ARG A 272 20.52 0.29 15.83
CA ARG A 272 20.46 0.02 14.39
C ARG A 272 21.42 -1.10 14.00
N ALA A 273 22.64 -1.04 14.49
CA ALA A 273 23.65 -2.08 14.26
C ALA A 273 23.23 -3.43 14.85
N ALA A 274 22.66 -3.45 16.06
CA ALA A 274 22.19 -4.66 16.71
C ALA A 274 20.99 -5.28 15.99
N LEU A 275 20.01 -4.45 15.55
CA LEU A 275 18.82 -4.93 14.88
C LEU A 275 19.11 -5.43 13.45
N GLY A 276 20.09 -4.85 12.77
CA GLY A 276 20.45 -5.18 11.39
C GLY A 276 19.37 -4.75 10.39
N THR A 277 19.32 -5.41 9.24
CA THR A 277 18.26 -5.20 8.22
C THR A 277 16.98 -5.92 8.59
N GLN A 278 15.85 -5.38 8.11
CA GLN A 278 14.52 -5.98 8.24
C GLN A 278 14.16 -6.74 6.97
N VAL A 279 13.46 -7.86 7.13
CA VAL A 279 13.01 -8.70 6.02
C VAL A 279 11.74 -8.11 5.40
N VAL A 280 11.71 -8.03 4.08
CA VAL A 280 10.53 -7.70 3.29
C VAL A 280 9.87 -8.98 2.84
N SER A 281 8.58 -9.14 3.16
CA SER A 281 7.74 -10.24 2.69
C SER A 281 6.61 -9.69 1.84
N VAL A 282 6.34 -10.33 0.68
CA VAL A 282 5.23 -9.99 -0.22
C VAL A 282 4.37 -11.22 -0.41
N GLN A 283 3.04 -11.04 -0.40
CA GLN A 283 2.06 -12.11 -0.55
C GLN A 283 1.01 -11.75 -1.60
N GLY A 284 0.50 -12.75 -2.30
CA GLY A 284 -0.58 -12.62 -3.28
C GLY A 284 -0.13 -12.16 -4.66
N VAL A 285 0.92 -11.35 -4.76
CA VAL A 285 1.54 -10.91 -6.01
C VAL A 285 3.03 -11.20 -5.99
N SER A 286 3.67 -11.25 -7.16
CA SER A 286 5.12 -11.42 -7.22
C SER A 286 5.86 -10.19 -6.69
N PRO A 287 6.93 -10.37 -5.88
CA PRO A 287 7.72 -9.27 -5.36
C PRO A 287 8.49 -8.49 -6.45
N ALA A 288 8.64 -9.05 -7.65
CA ALA A 288 9.33 -8.42 -8.77
C ALA A 288 8.43 -7.49 -9.62
N THR A 289 7.26 -7.11 -9.11
CA THR A 289 6.28 -6.26 -9.80
C THR A 289 6.25 -4.83 -9.26
N HIS A 290 5.81 -3.89 -10.08
CA HIS A 290 5.51 -2.52 -9.65
C HIS A 290 4.49 -2.50 -8.51
N PHE A 291 3.47 -3.36 -8.58
CA PHE A 291 2.45 -3.54 -7.55
C PHE A 291 3.08 -3.77 -6.16
N ALA A 292 4.01 -4.74 -6.07
CA ALA A 292 4.71 -5.06 -4.83
C ALA A 292 5.57 -3.89 -4.33
N GLN A 293 6.29 -3.22 -5.24
CA GLN A 293 7.14 -2.09 -4.85
C GLN A 293 6.35 -0.93 -4.28
N VAL A 294 5.18 -0.60 -4.84
CA VAL A 294 4.29 0.44 -4.31
C VAL A 294 3.81 0.09 -2.90
N MET A 295 3.41 -1.16 -2.65
CA MET A 295 3.00 -1.59 -1.30
C MET A 295 4.14 -1.44 -0.29
N VAL A 296 5.33 -1.92 -0.64
CA VAL A 296 6.50 -1.88 0.26
C VAL A 296 6.96 -0.45 0.51
N GLU A 297 6.96 0.41 -0.51
CA GLU A 297 7.29 1.83 -0.33
C GLU A 297 6.28 2.54 0.57
N ALA A 298 4.98 2.33 0.33
CA ALA A 298 3.93 2.97 1.12
C ALA A 298 4.02 2.57 2.59
N ASP A 299 4.26 1.28 2.87
CA ASP A 299 4.48 0.77 4.21
C ASP A 299 5.73 1.39 4.86
N TYR A 300 6.87 1.36 4.17
CA TYR A 300 8.12 1.89 4.72
C TYR A 300 8.04 3.39 5.03
N ARG A 301 7.50 4.20 4.11
CA ARG A 301 7.33 5.64 4.32
C ARG A 301 6.34 5.97 5.44
N MET A 302 5.27 5.19 5.57
CA MET A 302 4.33 5.35 6.69
C MET A 302 5.04 5.14 8.04
N LYS A 303 5.94 4.13 8.13
CA LYS A 303 6.77 3.90 9.31
C LYS A 303 7.70 5.08 9.60
N LEU A 304 8.38 5.60 8.58
CA LEU A 304 9.24 6.79 8.71
C LEU A 304 8.45 8.01 9.21
N ILE A 305 7.23 8.23 8.72
CA ILE A 305 6.33 9.28 9.20
C ILE A 305 5.95 9.02 10.68
N GLY A 306 5.57 7.80 11.01
CA GLY A 306 5.20 7.43 12.38
C GLY A 306 6.30 7.67 13.40
N ILE A 307 7.55 7.38 13.04
CA ILE A 307 8.72 7.59 13.91
C ILE A 307 9.34 8.98 13.76
N GLY A 308 8.79 9.86 12.93
CA GLY A 308 9.26 11.24 12.76
C GLY A 308 10.56 11.40 11.98
N LEU A 309 10.96 10.41 11.17
CA LEU A 309 12.11 10.49 10.26
C LEU A 309 11.73 11.03 8.88
N GLU A 310 10.46 10.98 8.51
CA GLU A 310 9.91 11.61 7.33
C GLU A 310 8.75 12.54 7.76
N PRO A 311 8.71 13.80 7.27
CA PRO A 311 7.57 14.65 7.56
C PRO A 311 6.33 14.13 6.83
N ALA A 312 5.19 14.13 7.52
CA ALA A 312 3.93 13.82 6.86
C ALA A 312 3.63 14.90 5.78
N PRO A 313 3.07 14.51 4.61
CA PRO A 313 2.75 15.44 3.53
C PRO A 313 1.64 16.45 3.92
N VAL A 314 1.00 16.25 5.06
CA VAL A 314 -0.04 17.10 5.66
C VAL A 314 0.27 17.37 7.12
N LYS A 315 -0.32 18.43 7.68
CA LYS A 315 -0.14 18.74 9.10
C LYS A 315 -0.81 17.68 9.97
N MET A 316 -0.01 16.82 10.56
CA MET A 316 -0.43 15.79 11.54
C MET A 316 0.73 15.50 12.49
N GLN A 317 0.40 14.96 13.66
CA GLN A 317 1.41 14.51 14.62
C GLN A 317 1.84 13.09 14.30
N SER A 318 3.14 12.83 14.37
CA SER A 318 3.72 11.50 14.34
C SER A 318 3.39 10.72 15.63
N TRP A 319 3.50 9.40 15.58
CA TRP A 319 3.33 8.59 16.79
C TRP A 319 4.33 8.99 17.89
N ILE A 320 5.59 9.23 17.51
CA ILE A 320 6.64 9.58 18.47
C ILE A 320 6.37 10.92 19.18
N GLU A 321 5.69 11.87 18.52
CA GLU A 321 5.25 13.11 19.15
C GLU A 321 4.07 12.89 20.10
N LEU A 322 3.16 11.96 19.76
CA LEU A 322 1.98 11.62 20.54
C LEU A 322 2.31 10.75 21.76
N ALA A 323 3.35 9.91 21.66
CA ALA A 323 3.74 8.97 22.70
C ALA A 323 4.19 9.69 23.99
N GLY A 324 3.57 9.37 25.12
CA GLY A 324 3.92 9.91 26.43
C GLY A 324 4.88 8.98 27.19
N SER A 325 5.54 9.52 28.23
CA SER A 325 6.53 8.80 29.06
C SER A 325 6.00 7.58 29.81
N GLY A 326 4.67 7.44 29.93
CA GLY A 326 4.02 6.33 30.63
C GLY A 326 3.23 5.38 29.73
N ALA A 327 3.14 5.66 28.43
CA ALA A 327 2.18 5.05 27.55
C ALA A 327 2.65 3.76 26.87
N VAL A 328 3.96 3.47 26.88
CA VAL A 328 4.54 2.37 26.11
C VAL A 328 5.40 1.49 26.99
N ALA A 329 5.21 0.19 26.96
CA ALA A 329 6.10 -0.76 27.61
C ALA A 329 7.51 -0.68 27.01
N ALA A 330 8.54 -0.92 27.81
CA ALA A 330 9.94 -0.79 27.37
C ALA A 330 10.32 -1.73 26.20
N ASN A 331 9.54 -2.79 25.98
CA ASN A 331 9.72 -3.80 24.95
C ASN A 331 8.53 -3.86 23.97
N ALA A 332 7.70 -2.80 23.91
CA ALA A 332 6.58 -2.76 22.97
C ALA A 332 7.09 -2.52 21.54
N LEU A 333 6.52 -3.26 20.61
CA LEU A 333 6.73 -3.11 19.18
C LEU A 333 5.42 -2.60 18.58
N GLN A 334 5.42 -1.36 18.09
CA GLN A 334 4.28 -0.79 17.40
C GLN A 334 4.23 -1.34 15.99
N ARG A 335 3.06 -1.82 15.57
CA ARG A 335 2.82 -2.30 14.22
C ARG A 335 1.61 -1.59 13.62
N TRP A 336 1.78 -1.02 12.44
CA TRP A 336 0.72 -0.35 11.71
C TRP A 336 0.55 -0.97 10.33
N TYR A 337 -0.71 -1.19 9.93
CA TYR A 337 -1.05 -1.84 8.66
C TYR A 337 -2.02 -0.99 7.87
N PHE A 338 -1.72 -0.79 6.60
CA PHE A 338 -2.74 -0.39 5.66
C PHE A 338 -3.67 -1.56 5.38
N VAL A 339 -4.95 -1.31 5.49
CA VAL A 339 -6.02 -2.26 5.20
C VAL A 339 -7.09 -1.55 4.36
N PRO A 340 -7.87 -2.29 3.54
CA PRO A 340 -9.01 -1.69 2.87
C PRO A 340 -10.03 -1.14 3.86
N GLU A 341 -10.67 -0.01 3.52
CA GLU A 341 -11.95 0.37 4.12
C GLU A 341 -13.01 -0.50 3.47
N TYR A 342 -13.40 -1.56 4.14
CA TYR A 342 -14.20 -2.62 3.50
C TYR A 342 -15.58 -2.19 3.02
N GLN A 343 -16.16 -1.09 3.51
CA GLN A 343 -17.39 -0.49 2.97
C GLN A 343 -17.09 0.41 1.76
N CYS A 344 -16.42 -0.15 0.76
CA CYS A 344 -15.97 0.58 -0.43
C CYS A 344 -16.61 0.10 -1.74
N VAL A 345 -17.53 -0.85 -1.69
CA VAL A 345 -18.19 -1.40 -2.88
C VAL A 345 -19.68 -1.10 -2.82
N ARG A 346 -20.19 -0.35 -3.81
CA ARG A 346 -21.62 -0.24 -4.10
C ARG A 346 -21.94 -1.15 -5.27
N ILE A 347 -22.88 -2.08 -5.09
CA ILE A 347 -23.22 -3.12 -6.06
C ILE A 347 -24.63 -2.91 -6.64
N ALA A 348 -24.77 -3.09 -7.95
CA ALA A 348 -26.05 -3.12 -8.63
C ALA A 348 -26.88 -4.36 -8.23
N GLU A 349 -28.21 -4.28 -8.32
CA GLU A 349 -29.11 -5.36 -7.91
C GLU A 349 -28.90 -6.66 -8.70
N ASP A 350 -28.46 -6.55 -9.97
CA ASP A 350 -28.22 -7.68 -10.87
C ASP A 350 -26.78 -8.27 -10.76
N ASP A 351 -25.96 -7.77 -9.83
CA ASP A 351 -24.56 -8.15 -9.63
C ASP A 351 -23.68 -7.99 -10.90
N LEU A 352 -24.09 -7.16 -11.84
CA LEU A 352 -23.37 -6.93 -13.10
C LEU A 352 -22.59 -5.61 -13.13
N ALA A 353 -22.64 -4.85 -12.05
CA ALA A 353 -21.90 -3.61 -11.92
C ALA A 353 -21.56 -3.30 -10.47
N ILE A 354 -20.39 -2.73 -10.27
CA ILE A 354 -20.00 -2.12 -8.99
C ILE A 354 -19.46 -0.72 -9.20
N GLU A 355 -19.61 0.11 -8.16
CA GLU A 355 -18.86 1.35 -7.98
C GLU A 355 -17.94 1.22 -6.77
N LEU A 356 -16.67 1.60 -6.96
CA LEU A 356 -15.68 1.69 -5.89
C LEU A 356 -15.74 3.09 -5.27
N VAL A 357 -16.30 3.17 -4.07
CA VAL A 357 -16.57 4.43 -3.37
C VAL A 357 -15.49 4.76 -2.33
N GLY A 358 -15.47 6.01 -1.89
CA GLY A 358 -14.60 6.47 -0.80
C GLY A 358 -13.11 6.45 -1.12
N GLN A 359 -12.29 6.38 -0.08
CA GLN A 359 -10.83 6.36 -0.20
C GLN A 359 -10.23 4.95 -0.18
N ALA A 360 -11.06 3.96 0.06
CA ALA A 360 -10.72 2.52 0.05
C ALA A 360 -9.58 2.07 1.00
N VAL A 361 -8.89 2.99 1.69
CA VAL A 361 -7.70 2.68 2.51
C VAL A 361 -7.83 3.29 3.90
N LYS A 362 -7.52 2.50 4.93
CA LYS A 362 -7.35 2.95 6.31
C LYS A 362 -6.07 2.39 6.93
N LEU A 363 -5.55 3.08 7.94
CA LEU A 363 -4.43 2.61 8.75
C LEU A 363 -4.96 2.02 10.07
N SER A 364 -4.50 0.81 10.40
CA SER A 364 -4.85 0.10 11.64
C SER A 364 -3.60 -0.19 12.46
N GLY A 365 -3.73 -0.28 13.78
CA GLY A 365 -2.63 -0.60 14.69
C GLY A 365 -2.82 -1.99 15.32
N ALA A 366 -1.71 -2.73 15.42
CA ALA A 366 -1.59 -3.98 16.17
C ALA A 366 -0.23 -3.98 16.87
N ASP A 367 -0.23 -3.70 18.18
CA ASP A 367 1.01 -3.64 18.94
C ASP A 367 1.44 -5.03 19.41
N GLU A 368 2.74 -5.24 19.53
CA GLU A 368 3.37 -6.48 20.00
C GLU A 368 4.34 -6.20 21.15
N VAL A 369 4.66 -7.24 21.91
CA VAL A 369 5.67 -7.23 22.97
C VAL A 369 6.83 -8.12 22.52
N VAL A 370 8.05 -7.60 22.60
CA VAL A 370 9.27 -8.33 22.24
C VAL A 370 9.86 -8.99 23.48
N MET A 371 10.05 -10.31 23.42
CA MET A 371 10.65 -11.11 24.46
C MET A 371 12.20 -11.06 24.41
N PRO A 372 12.92 -11.45 25.47
CA PRO A 372 14.38 -11.43 25.52
C PRO A 372 15.09 -12.26 24.45
N ASP A 373 14.44 -13.31 23.95
CA ASP A 373 14.91 -14.18 22.86
C ASP A 373 14.54 -13.65 21.46
N GLY A 374 13.93 -12.45 21.38
CA GLY A 374 13.48 -11.85 20.14
C GLY A 374 12.13 -12.35 19.64
N SER A 375 11.48 -13.31 20.32
CA SER A 375 10.12 -13.72 19.97
C SER A 375 9.11 -12.60 20.25
N ARG A 376 7.95 -12.65 19.59
CA ARG A 376 6.92 -11.61 19.63
C ARG A 376 5.60 -12.17 20.11
N LEU A 377 4.95 -11.45 21.01
CA LEU A 377 3.61 -11.76 21.51
C LEU A 377 2.68 -10.58 21.19
N SER A 378 1.45 -10.87 20.82
CA SER A 378 0.43 -9.83 20.58
C SER A 378 0.13 -9.11 21.90
N ALA A 379 0.10 -7.78 21.85
CA ALA A 379 -0.43 -6.96 22.93
C ALA A 379 -1.97 -6.96 22.88
N ASP A 380 -2.61 -6.94 24.04
CA ASP A 380 -4.09 -6.98 24.12
C ASP A 380 -4.76 -5.75 23.48
N ARG A 381 -4.06 -4.61 23.43
CA ARG A 381 -4.57 -3.35 22.86
C ARG A 381 -3.44 -2.50 22.33
N ALA A 382 -3.69 -1.84 21.18
CA ALA A 382 -2.87 -0.75 20.72
C ALA A 382 -2.83 0.39 21.75
N ASP A 383 -1.66 1.01 21.94
CA ASP A 383 -1.51 2.15 22.83
C ASP A 383 -2.34 3.36 22.33
N LYS A 384 -2.56 4.34 23.22
CA LYS A 384 -3.35 5.55 22.86
C LYS A 384 -2.71 6.35 21.73
N ALA A 385 -1.38 6.46 21.71
CA ALA A 385 -0.67 7.21 20.68
C ALA A 385 -0.78 6.50 19.33
N SER A 386 -0.65 5.17 19.31
CA SER A 386 -0.83 4.32 18.12
C SER A 386 -2.23 4.50 17.53
N ARG A 387 -3.27 4.43 18.37
CA ARG A 387 -4.65 4.67 17.92
C ARG A 387 -4.85 6.09 17.38
N THR A 388 -4.34 7.10 18.07
CA THR A 388 -4.47 8.50 17.62
C THR A 388 -3.76 8.73 16.30
N PHE A 389 -2.55 8.18 16.13
CA PHE A 389 -1.79 8.27 14.89
C PHE A 389 -2.53 7.60 13.73
N THR A 390 -2.97 6.35 13.89
CA THR A 390 -3.65 5.59 12.84
C THR A 390 -4.98 6.20 12.44
N GLN A 391 -5.77 6.69 13.41
CA GLN A 391 -7.02 7.39 13.15
C GLN A 391 -6.80 8.73 12.42
N SER A 392 -5.76 9.49 12.83
CA SER A 392 -5.42 10.75 12.16
C SER A 392 -4.96 10.52 10.73
N PHE A 393 -4.11 9.51 10.52
CA PHE A 393 -3.64 9.14 9.18
C PHE A 393 -4.81 8.74 8.27
N THR A 394 -5.71 7.88 8.76
CA THR A 394 -6.92 7.45 8.03
C THR A 394 -7.81 8.64 7.66
N LYS A 395 -8.11 9.50 8.64
CA LYS A 395 -8.95 10.70 8.41
C LYS A 395 -8.35 11.64 7.37
N LEU A 396 -7.03 11.78 7.37
CA LEU A 396 -6.30 12.68 6.47
C LEU A 396 -5.85 11.99 5.17
N TYR A 397 -6.14 10.70 4.99
CA TYR A 397 -5.69 9.94 3.82
C TYR A 397 -6.00 10.59 2.48
N PRO A 398 -7.18 11.19 2.24
CA PRO A 398 -7.44 11.91 0.99
C PRO A 398 -6.44 13.03 0.71
N GLN A 399 -6.08 13.79 1.74
CA GLN A 399 -5.12 14.90 1.61
C GLN A 399 -3.68 14.39 1.50
N ILE A 400 -3.36 13.28 2.17
CA ILE A 400 -2.07 12.58 2.10
C ILE A 400 -1.86 12.06 0.68
N ALA A 401 -2.84 11.34 0.14
CA ALA A 401 -2.80 10.79 -1.21
C ALA A 401 -2.70 11.88 -2.29
N ALA A 402 -3.40 13.02 -2.13
CA ALA A 402 -3.30 14.14 -3.05
C ALA A 402 -1.90 14.79 -3.11
N ARG A 403 -1.10 14.67 -2.04
CA ARG A 403 0.23 15.28 -1.92
C ARG A 403 1.39 14.29 -2.02
N SER A 404 1.13 13.01 -1.86
CA SER A 404 2.14 11.94 -1.90
C SER A 404 1.70 10.84 -2.87
N PRO A 405 2.35 10.75 -4.04
CA PRO A 405 1.93 9.84 -5.11
C PRO A 405 1.86 8.36 -4.70
N VAL A 406 2.74 7.90 -3.81
CA VAL A 406 2.75 6.49 -3.38
C VAL A 406 1.45 6.10 -2.67
N TYR A 407 0.87 6.98 -1.85
CA TYR A 407 -0.40 6.68 -1.18
C TYR A 407 -1.58 6.75 -2.15
N ALA A 408 -1.52 7.63 -3.16
CA ALA A 408 -2.49 7.62 -4.24
C ALA A 408 -2.39 6.33 -5.09
N GLN A 409 -1.18 5.86 -5.38
CA GLN A 409 -0.96 4.56 -6.03
C GLN A 409 -1.46 3.40 -5.16
N LEU A 410 -1.17 3.38 -3.85
CA LEU A 410 -1.68 2.35 -2.94
C LEU A 410 -3.22 2.26 -2.99
N ARG A 411 -3.92 3.40 -3.03
CA ARG A 411 -5.37 3.42 -3.21
C ARG A 411 -5.78 2.73 -4.52
N THR A 412 -5.11 3.07 -5.63
CA THR A 412 -5.37 2.43 -6.92
C THR A 412 -5.19 0.91 -6.85
N LEU A 413 -4.15 0.43 -6.16
CA LEU A 413 -3.91 -1.00 -5.98
C LEU A 413 -5.02 -1.68 -5.16
N VAL A 414 -5.53 -1.01 -4.12
CA VAL A 414 -6.68 -1.52 -3.34
C VAL A 414 -7.93 -1.59 -4.22
N ASP A 415 -8.23 -0.54 -4.99
CA ASP A 415 -9.34 -0.53 -5.94
C ASP A 415 -9.21 -1.71 -6.94
N LEU A 416 -8.02 -1.97 -7.48
CA LEU A 416 -7.76 -3.06 -8.44
C LEU A 416 -7.95 -4.46 -7.83
N VAL A 417 -7.46 -4.70 -6.61
CA VAL A 417 -7.64 -6.03 -5.96
C VAL A 417 -9.10 -6.28 -5.62
N VAL A 418 -9.83 -5.25 -5.17
CA VAL A 418 -11.27 -5.37 -4.87
C VAL A 418 -12.05 -5.62 -6.17
N ALA A 419 -11.73 -4.89 -7.25
CA ALA A 419 -12.32 -5.12 -8.57
C ALA A 419 -12.05 -6.54 -9.07
N ALA A 420 -10.80 -7.02 -8.99
CA ALA A 420 -10.45 -8.37 -9.44
C ALA A 420 -11.11 -9.47 -8.58
N ALA A 421 -11.21 -9.27 -7.26
CA ALA A 421 -11.96 -10.18 -6.39
C ALA A 421 -13.45 -10.21 -6.74
N TYR A 422 -14.06 -9.06 -7.06
CA TYR A 422 -15.44 -9.01 -7.55
C TYR A 422 -15.60 -9.79 -8.85
N LEU A 423 -14.69 -9.63 -9.83
CA LEU A 423 -14.74 -10.40 -11.07
C LEU A 423 -14.72 -11.91 -10.83
N GLN A 424 -13.94 -12.37 -9.86
CA GLN A 424 -13.88 -13.79 -9.50
C GLN A 424 -15.11 -14.25 -8.72
N GLU A 425 -15.56 -13.49 -7.71
CA GLU A 425 -16.67 -13.88 -6.82
C GLU A 425 -18.00 -14.00 -7.57
N HIS A 426 -18.27 -13.06 -8.52
CA HIS A 426 -19.50 -13.03 -9.30
C HIS A 426 -19.40 -13.70 -10.68
N ASP A 427 -18.35 -14.51 -10.89
CA ASP A 427 -18.09 -15.22 -12.15
C ASP A 427 -18.17 -14.32 -13.40
N ALA A 428 -17.63 -13.11 -13.28
CA ALA A 428 -17.65 -12.15 -14.40
C ALA A 428 -16.89 -12.67 -15.61
N TYR A 429 -15.82 -13.42 -15.38
CA TYR A 429 -15.04 -14.08 -16.44
C TYR A 429 -15.91 -15.04 -17.25
N GLY A 430 -16.65 -15.95 -16.59
CA GLY A 430 -17.55 -16.89 -17.25
C GLY A 430 -18.74 -16.20 -17.93
N ARG A 431 -19.34 -15.20 -17.25
CA ARG A 431 -20.46 -14.43 -17.81
C ARG A 431 -20.08 -13.67 -19.08
N ALA A 432 -18.88 -13.08 -19.12
CA ALA A 432 -18.39 -12.36 -20.30
C ALA A 432 -17.74 -13.29 -21.34
N GLY A 433 -17.51 -14.57 -21.02
CA GLY A 433 -16.76 -15.49 -21.88
C GLY A 433 -15.31 -15.08 -22.09
N TRP A 434 -14.71 -14.40 -21.10
CA TRP A 434 -13.35 -13.89 -21.17
C TRP A 434 -12.40 -14.72 -20.29
N ALA A 435 -11.34 -15.26 -20.87
CA ALA A 435 -10.41 -16.16 -20.17
C ALA A 435 -9.11 -15.47 -19.69
N ALA A 436 -8.91 -14.19 -20.00
CA ALA A 436 -7.70 -13.42 -19.65
C ALA A 436 -6.39 -14.15 -20.00
N THR A 437 -6.32 -14.71 -21.19
CA THR A 437 -5.21 -15.62 -21.59
C THR A 437 -3.86 -14.95 -21.70
N THR A 438 -3.82 -13.68 -22.07
CA THR A 438 -2.58 -12.88 -22.19
C THR A 438 -2.27 -12.16 -20.88
N LEU A 439 -3.23 -11.47 -20.30
CA LEU A 439 -3.04 -10.74 -19.05
C LEU A 439 -2.84 -11.68 -17.86
N GLY A 440 -3.46 -12.84 -17.89
CA GLY A 440 -3.36 -13.87 -16.85
C GLY A 440 -2.05 -14.67 -16.87
N ASP A 441 -1.24 -14.58 -17.93
CA ASP A 441 -0.03 -15.38 -18.12
C ASP A 441 1.23 -14.51 -18.14
N GLU A 442 2.18 -14.82 -17.22
CA GLU A 442 3.47 -14.13 -17.14
C GLU A 442 4.34 -14.35 -18.39
N THR A 443 4.22 -15.51 -19.05
CA THR A 443 5.00 -15.81 -20.26
C THR A 443 4.48 -15.06 -21.47
N ALA A 444 3.18 -14.78 -21.52
CA ALA A 444 2.53 -14.03 -22.60
C ALA A 444 2.73 -12.51 -22.42
N TYR A 445 2.58 -12.01 -21.21
CA TYR A 445 2.77 -10.59 -20.87
C TYR A 445 3.59 -10.45 -19.59
N PRO A 446 4.93 -10.34 -19.68
CA PRO A 446 5.81 -10.23 -18.51
C PRO A 446 5.57 -8.93 -17.72
N ILE A 447 5.34 -9.07 -16.41
CA ILE A 447 5.26 -7.94 -15.47
C ILE A 447 6.27 -8.04 -14.32
N GLU A 448 6.95 -9.16 -14.18
CA GLU A 448 8.02 -9.38 -13.20
C GLU A 448 9.34 -8.79 -13.69
N THR A 449 9.35 -7.48 -13.91
CA THR A 449 10.46 -6.76 -14.59
C THR A 449 11.34 -5.95 -13.64
N LEU A 450 11.00 -5.92 -12.35
CA LEU A 450 11.68 -5.11 -11.35
C LEU A 450 12.47 -5.99 -10.37
N PRO A 451 13.55 -5.47 -9.77
CA PRO A 451 14.24 -6.18 -8.71
C PRO A 451 13.30 -6.36 -7.50
N ALA A 452 13.24 -7.58 -6.96
CA ALA A 452 12.42 -7.88 -5.79
C ALA A 452 13.06 -7.31 -4.52
N PRO A 453 12.33 -6.51 -3.71
CA PRO A 453 12.82 -6.08 -2.40
C PRO A 453 12.84 -7.28 -1.46
N ARG A 454 14.00 -7.52 -0.84
CA ARG A 454 14.20 -8.62 0.12
C ARG A 454 14.41 -8.12 1.52
N GLU A 455 15.11 -7.01 1.65
CA GLU A 455 15.45 -6.38 2.91
C GLU A 455 15.35 -4.87 2.81
N VAL A 456 15.27 -4.22 3.95
CA VAL A 456 15.31 -2.76 4.07
C VAL A 456 16.19 -2.37 5.25
N GLU A 457 16.86 -1.24 5.14
CA GLU A 457 17.63 -0.70 6.28
C GLU A 457 16.69 -0.36 7.43
N THR A 458 17.07 -0.78 8.63
CA THR A 458 16.29 -0.47 9.82
C THR A 458 16.30 1.03 10.10
N ALA A 459 15.10 1.62 10.09
CA ALA A 459 14.89 2.98 10.50
C ALA A 459 14.59 3.02 12.00
N ILE A 460 15.45 3.67 12.77
CA ILE A 460 15.26 3.91 14.20
C ILE A 460 15.32 5.40 14.45
N ASN A 461 14.31 5.91 15.14
CA ASN A 461 14.36 7.22 15.79
C ASN A 461 14.14 7.02 17.28
N ALA A 462 14.85 7.76 18.10
CA ALA A 462 14.75 7.69 19.53
C ALA A 462 14.55 9.08 20.11
N VAL A 463 13.50 9.22 20.90
CA VAL A 463 13.18 10.48 21.57
C VAL A 463 13.02 10.23 23.07
N TRP A 464 13.67 11.06 23.87
CA TRP A 464 13.46 11.07 25.31
C TRP A 464 12.10 11.64 25.67
N LYS A 465 11.29 10.85 26.36
CA LYS A 465 10.07 11.27 27.02
C LYS A 465 10.19 10.99 28.52
N GLY A 466 10.62 12.03 29.28
CA GLY A 466 11.07 11.84 30.64
C GLY A 466 12.33 10.99 30.70
N ASN A 467 12.32 9.88 31.44
CA ASN A 467 13.46 8.95 31.57
C ASN A 467 13.35 7.71 30.63
N ARG A 468 12.48 7.75 29.61
CA ARG A 468 12.29 6.64 28.67
C ARG A 468 12.69 7.03 27.25
N LEU A 469 13.42 6.12 26.61
CA LEU A 469 13.71 6.15 25.20
C LEU A 469 12.64 5.36 24.46
N LEU A 470 11.99 5.96 23.46
CA LEU A 470 10.94 5.35 22.66
C LEU A 470 11.47 4.99 21.29
N THR A 471 11.22 3.75 20.85
CA THR A 471 11.71 3.21 19.57
C THR A 471 10.64 2.32 18.95
N PRO A 472 9.81 2.85 18.04
CA PRO A 472 8.81 2.06 17.34
C PRO A 472 9.40 1.35 16.12
N ILE A 473 8.90 0.15 15.82
CA ILE A 473 9.29 -0.63 14.64
C ILE A 473 8.14 -1.57 14.24
N GLY A 474 7.77 -1.61 12.97
CA GLY A 474 6.89 -2.65 12.43
C GLY A 474 5.69 -2.15 11.61
N GLY A 475 5.08 -3.04 10.85
CA GLY A 475 3.86 -2.80 10.07
C GLY A 475 3.84 -3.47 8.70
N GLY A 476 2.84 -3.12 7.86
CA GLY A 476 2.66 -3.73 6.55
C GLY A 476 1.48 -3.15 5.78
N VAL A 477 1.19 -3.79 4.67
CA VAL A 477 -0.06 -3.67 3.91
C VAL A 477 -0.75 -5.02 3.95
N THR A 478 -2.02 -5.05 4.31
CA THR A 478 -2.80 -6.30 4.38
C THR A 478 -4.16 -6.09 3.76
N MET A 479 -4.41 -6.70 2.62
CA MET A 479 -5.66 -6.58 1.87
C MET A 479 -6.34 -7.96 1.81
N HIS A 480 -7.53 -8.05 2.38
CA HIS A 480 -8.47 -9.17 2.21
C HIS A 480 -9.64 -8.68 1.37
N PRO A 481 -9.50 -8.57 0.04
CA PRO A 481 -10.48 -7.86 -0.79
C PRO A 481 -11.87 -8.50 -0.75
N ARG A 482 -11.96 -9.81 -0.52
CA ARG A 482 -13.23 -10.49 -0.35
C ARG A 482 -14.08 -9.92 0.77
N LEU A 483 -13.48 -9.44 1.86
CA LEU A 483 -14.23 -8.82 2.96
C LEU A 483 -15.01 -7.58 2.51
N ALA A 484 -14.56 -6.89 1.45
CA ALA A 484 -15.32 -5.79 0.86
C ALA A 484 -16.57 -6.26 0.09
N LEU A 485 -16.64 -7.54 -0.24
CA LEU A 485 -17.74 -8.17 -0.97
C LEU A 485 -18.68 -8.95 -0.04
N ASP A 486 -18.36 -9.05 1.25
CA ASP A 486 -19.24 -9.68 2.22
C ASP A 486 -20.51 -8.83 2.42
N PRO A 487 -21.71 -9.44 2.50
CA PRO A 487 -22.98 -8.73 2.57
C PRO A 487 -23.06 -7.59 3.60
N PRO A 488 -22.45 -7.69 4.81
CA PRO A 488 -22.48 -6.59 5.77
C PRO A 488 -21.67 -5.35 5.36
N ASN A 489 -20.75 -5.49 4.40
CA ASN A 489 -19.88 -4.41 3.92
C ASN A 489 -20.33 -3.83 2.58
N LEU A 490 -21.19 -4.54 1.85
CA LEU A 490 -21.73 -4.06 0.57
C LEU A 490 -22.71 -2.90 0.77
N LEU A 491 -22.56 -1.90 -0.06
CA LEU A 491 -23.52 -0.80 -0.20
C LEU A 491 -24.44 -1.12 -1.37
N MET A 492 -25.74 -1.13 -1.15
CA MET A 492 -26.71 -1.39 -2.21
C MET A 492 -26.90 -0.15 -3.08
N ASP A 493 -27.14 -0.36 -4.37
CA ASP A 493 -27.46 0.70 -5.34
C ASP A 493 -28.94 1.12 -5.24
N GLU A 494 -29.35 1.61 -4.05
CA GLU A 494 -30.76 1.97 -3.76
C GLU A 494 -31.37 2.99 -4.75
N LYS A 495 -30.52 3.82 -5.36
CA LYS A 495 -30.96 4.85 -6.32
C LYS A 495 -30.82 4.41 -7.77
N GLY A 496 -30.26 3.23 -8.03
CA GLY A 496 -30.00 2.74 -9.38
C GLY A 496 -28.91 3.52 -10.13
N GLU A 497 -28.04 4.27 -9.43
CA GLU A 497 -27.01 5.10 -10.06
C GLU A 497 -25.94 4.25 -10.75
N VAL A 498 -25.53 3.13 -10.15
CA VAL A 498 -24.57 2.18 -10.72
C VAL A 498 -25.15 1.46 -11.92
N SER A 499 -26.40 1.01 -11.80
CA SER A 499 -27.16 0.37 -12.88
C SER A 499 -27.35 1.32 -14.06
N ALA A 500 -27.68 2.59 -13.80
CA ALA A 500 -27.81 3.63 -14.82
C ALA A 500 -26.46 3.94 -15.51
N ALA A 501 -25.38 4.02 -14.77
CA ALA A 501 -24.04 4.22 -15.33
C ALA A 501 -23.64 3.07 -16.26
N ARG A 502 -23.92 1.80 -15.87
CA ARG A 502 -23.72 0.64 -16.73
C ARG A 502 -24.57 0.70 -18.00
N ALA A 503 -25.86 1.04 -17.87
CA ALA A 503 -26.75 1.15 -19.01
C ALA A 503 -26.29 2.23 -20.00
N ALA A 504 -25.83 3.38 -19.51
CA ALA A 504 -25.29 4.46 -20.33
C ALA A 504 -23.98 4.09 -21.04
N ALA A 505 -23.22 3.12 -20.50
CA ALA A 505 -21.97 2.65 -21.08
C ALA A 505 -22.14 1.42 -22.00
N LYS A 506 -23.39 0.98 -22.26
CA LYS A 506 -23.69 -0.25 -23.02
C LYS A 506 -23.28 -0.17 -24.49
N ASP A 507 -23.29 1.02 -25.07
CA ASP A 507 -22.91 1.19 -26.48
C ASP A 507 -21.38 1.10 -26.63
N LEU A 508 -20.91 -0.14 -26.74
CA LEU A 508 -19.51 -0.49 -26.95
C LEU A 508 -19.10 -0.19 -28.42
N PRO A 509 -18.36 0.88 -28.72
CA PRO A 509 -17.99 1.19 -30.10
C PRO A 509 -17.19 0.05 -30.74
N ALA A 510 -17.51 -0.30 -31.98
CA ALA A 510 -16.81 -1.39 -32.68
C ALA A 510 -15.33 -1.04 -32.93
N GLY A 511 -14.44 -2.01 -32.72
CA GLY A 511 -13.02 -1.91 -33.09
C GLY A 511 -12.14 -1.05 -32.18
N VAL A 512 -12.67 -0.53 -31.06
CA VAL A 512 -11.89 0.22 -30.06
C VAL A 512 -11.94 -0.47 -28.71
N TRP A 513 -10.88 -0.30 -27.92
CA TRP A 513 -10.79 -0.87 -26.57
C TRP A 513 -10.98 0.19 -25.47
N TYR A 514 -11.05 1.49 -25.81
CA TYR A 514 -11.41 2.58 -24.90
C TYR A 514 -12.31 3.62 -25.59
N TRP A 515 -13.13 4.30 -24.82
CA TRP A 515 -13.98 5.42 -25.25
C TRP A 515 -14.42 6.28 -24.07
N ASP A 516 -15.01 7.44 -24.34
CA ASP A 516 -15.52 8.39 -23.34
C ASP A 516 -17.04 8.38 -23.23
#